data_9153ec509478984d25465610b2f76e3a
#
_entry.id   9153ec509478984d25465610b2f76e3a
#
_cell.length_a   1.000
_cell.length_b   1.000
_cell.length_c   1.000
_cell.angle_alpha   90.00
_cell.angle_beta   90.00
_cell.angle_gamma   90.00
#
_symmetry.space_group_name_H-M   'P 1'
#
loop_
_entity.id
_entity.type
_entity.pdbx_description
1 polymer ?
#
loop_
_entity_poly.entity_id
_entity_poly.type
_entity_poly.pdbx_seq_one_letter_code
_entity_poly.pdbx_strand_id
1 'polypeptide(L)'
;VFRSLYRFRAFNGDPHPGNYIFHVGDNGVNKISFLDYGLVKHFTVDEMNVFQNMITAAAINHDYDAFRIVIEDAGLLQKDAPVDTHTAGEYYRLFYSPVRESHVMTWTPEYSSSIVRHTFDRNSPIAQYSTVPRSFVFIQRINLGLYALLGELGAVGNYRRIAEELWPMVNAGPSSALGEAEAAWLAAQS
;
A
#
# COMPACT_ATOMS: atom_id res chain seq x y z
N VAL A 1 -1.47 -5.89 -8.47
CA VAL A 1 -2.29 -5.90 -7.25
C VAL A 1 -2.84 -4.52 -6.96
N PHE A 2 -2.02 -3.50 -6.60
CA PHE A 2 -2.53 -2.13 -6.29
C PHE A 2 -3.25 -1.46 -7.44
N ARG A 3 -2.87 -1.70 -8.70
CA ARG A 3 -3.59 -1.18 -9.86
C ARG A 3 -5.06 -1.63 -9.87
N SER A 4 -5.33 -2.90 -9.58
CA SER A 4 -6.71 -3.38 -9.50
C SER A 4 -7.48 -2.79 -8.32
N LEU A 5 -6.82 -2.50 -7.20
CA LEU A 5 -7.43 -1.80 -6.07
C LEU A 5 -7.95 -0.41 -6.49
N TYR A 6 -7.10 0.41 -7.11
CA TYR A 6 -7.48 1.79 -7.45
C TYR A 6 -8.38 1.88 -8.69
N ARG A 7 -8.24 0.98 -9.66
CA ARG A 7 -9.07 0.99 -10.89
C ARG A 7 -10.42 0.31 -10.70
N PHE A 8 -10.47 -0.79 -9.96
CA PHE A 8 -11.65 -1.65 -9.86
C PHE A 8 -12.16 -1.81 -8.42
N ARG A 9 -11.50 -1.19 -7.44
CA ARG A 9 -11.77 -1.39 -6.00
C ARG A 9 -11.74 -2.86 -5.60
N ALA A 10 -10.98 -3.66 -6.32
CA ALA A 10 -10.82 -5.09 -6.13
C ALA A 10 -9.36 -5.39 -5.79
N PHE A 11 -9.15 -6.12 -4.71
CA PHE A 11 -7.82 -6.44 -4.24
C PHE A 11 -7.69 -7.95 -4.04
N ASN A 12 -6.71 -8.57 -4.69
CA ASN A 12 -6.42 -9.98 -4.48
C ASN A 12 -5.87 -10.16 -3.05
N GLY A 13 -6.60 -10.92 -2.24
CA GLY A 13 -6.37 -11.09 -0.81
C GLY A 13 -5.40 -12.21 -0.46
N ASP A 14 -4.88 -12.95 -1.45
CA ASP A 14 -3.94 -14.05 -1.22
C ASP A 14 -2.60 -13.83 -1.95
N PRO A 15 -1.68 -13.02 -1.40
CA PRO A 15 -0.37 -12.73 -1.98
C PRO A 15 0.65 -13.87 -1.77
N HIS A 16 0.19 -15.11 -1.69
CA HIS A 16 1.09 -16.26 -1.51
C HIS A 16 2.02 -16.41 -2.73
N PRO A 17 3.35 -16.62 -2.54
CA PRO A 17 4.29 -16.74 -3.66
C PRO A 17 3.93 -17.81 -4.69
N GLY A 18 3.30 -18.92 -4.26
CA GLY A 18 2.82 -19.98 -5.15
C GLY A 18 1.71 -19.55 -6.12
N ASN A 19 1.12 -18.37 -5.93
CA ASN A 19 0.08 -17.83 -6.81
C ASN A 19 0.63 -16.95 -7.94
N TYR A 20 1.95 -16.86 -8.08
CA TYR A 20 2.63 -16.06 -9.09
C TYR A 20 3.62 -16.89 -9.90
N ILE A 21 3.59 -16.75 -11.22
CA ILE A 21 4.65 -17.25 -12.10
C ILE A 21 5.37 -16.06 -12.70
N PHE A 22 6.69 -16.00 -12.48
CA PHE A 22 7.57 -15.02 -13.12
C PHE A 22 8.16 -15.67 -14.38
N HIS A 23 7.99 -15.02 -15.51
CA HIS A 23 8.50 -15.54 -16.78
C HIS A 23 8.88 -14.40 -17.73
N VAL A 24 9.72 -14.72 -18.70
CA VAL A 24 10.05 -13.79 -19.77
C VAL A 24 9.02 -13.98 -20.89
N GLY A 25 8.37 -12.89 -21.30
CA GLY A 25 7.45 -12.90 -22.43
C GLY A 25 8.20 -12.97 -23.77
N ASP A 26 7.46 -13.24 -24.86
CA ASP A 26 8.00 -13.41 -26.20
C ASP A 26 8.83 -12.22 -26.71
N ASN A 27 8.54 -11.03 -26.18
CA ASN A 27 9.25 -9.77 -26.47
C ASN A 27 10.44 -9.50 -25.54
N GLY A 28 10.88 -10.47 -24.73
CA GLY A 28 11.96 -10.32 -23.76
C GLY A 28 11.61 -9.53 -22.50
N VAL A 29 10.36 -9.10 -22.34
CA VAL A 29 9.88 -8.35 -21.16
C VAL A 29 9.46 -9.32 -20.07
N ASN A 30 9.92 -9.06 -18.84
CA ASN A 30 9.51 -9.84 -17.67
C ASN A 30 8.01 -9.67 -17.42
N LYS A 31 7.32 -10.78 -17.22
CA LYS A 31 5.88 -10.85 -16.94
C LYS A 31 5.60 -11.61 -15.66
N ILE A 32 4.46 -11.31 -15.05
CA ILE A 32 3.95 -12.03 -13.89
C ILE A 32 2.55 -12.54 -14.25
N SER A 33 2.38 -13.85 -14.18
CA SER A 33 1.06 -14.49 -14.30
C SER A 33 0.52 -14.78 -12.92
N PHE A 34 -0.72 -14.36 -12.68
CA PHE A 34 -1.47 -14.68 -11.46
C PHE A 34 -2.22 -15.98 -11.70
N LEU A 35 -2.05 -16.96 -10.81
CA LEU A 35 -2.65 -18.30 -10.94
C LEU A 35 -3.97 -18.43 -10.19
N ASP A 36 -4.14 -17.68 -9.10
CA ASP A 36 -5.31 -17.82 -8.24
C ASP A 36 -5.87 -16.45 -7.83
N TYR A 37 -7.20 -16.35 -7.91
CA TYR A 37 -8.01 -15.23 -7.48
C TYR A 37 -9.09 -15.68 -6.47
N GLY A 38 -8.87 -16.79 -5.77
CA GLY A 38 -9.84 -17.38 -4.85
C GLY A 38 -10.28 -16.49 -3.69
N LEU A 39 -9.48 -15.49 -3.35
CA LEU A 39 -9.82 -14.48 -2.35
C LEU A 39 -9.68 -13.07 -2.93
N VAL A 40 -10.78 -12.50 -3.39
CA VAL A 40 -10.83 -11.10 -3.82
C VAL A 40 -11.72 -10.30 -2.88
N LYS A 41 -11.18 -9.24 -2.27
CA LYS A 41 -11.96 -8.27 -1.51
C LYS A 41 -12.34 -7.11 -2.44
N HIS A 42 -13.64 -6.84 -2.51
CA HIS A 42 -14.16 -5.61 -3.12
C HIS A 42 -14.37 -4.55 -2.03
N PHE A 43 -13.95 -3.33 -2.32
CA PHE A 43 -14.04 -2.19 -1.41
C PHE A 43 -15.15 -1.24 -1.87
N THR A 44 -15.84 -0.66 -0.90
CA THR A 44 -16.81 0.40 -1.16
C THR A 44 -16.09 1.71 -1.52
N VAL A 45 -16.84 2.68 -2.04
CA VAL A 45 -16.30 4.02 -2.31
C VAL A 45 -15.81 4.66 -1.02
N ASP A 46 -16.56 4.51 0.07
CA ASP A 46 -16.21 5.10 1.37
C ASP A 46 -14.92 4.49 1.94
N GLU A 47 -14.75 3.16 1.87
CA GLU A 47 -13.50 2.51 2.27
C GLU A 47 -12.31 3.04 1.45
N MET A 48 -12.49 3.23 0.13
CA MET A 48 -11.45 3.79 -0.72
C MET A 48 -11.13 5.26 -0.40
N ASN A 49 -12.14 6.05 -0.07
CA ASN A 49 -11.95 7.45 0.35
C ASN A 49 -11.11 7.53 1.64
N VAL A 50 -11.37 6.66 2.61
CA VAL A 50 -10.54 6.58 3.83
C VAL A 50 -9.08 6.28 3.49
N PHE A 51 -8.82 5.27 2.63
CA PHE A 51 -7.44 4.95 2.22
C PHE A 51 -6.76 6.11 1.49
N GLN A 52 -7.47 6.80 0.61
CA GLN A 52 -6.94 7.97 -0.10
C GLN A 52 -6.64 9.14 0.85
N ASN A 53 -7.52 9.42 1.81
CA ASN A 53 -7.30 10.46 2.81
C ASN A 53 -6.10 10.14 3.71
N MET A 54 -5.94 8.89 4.13
CA MET A 54 -4.76 8.45 4.89
C MET A 54 -3.47 8.67 4.08
N ILE A 55 -3.45 8.25 2.81
CA ILE A 55 -2.28 8.44 1.93
C ILE A 55 -1.99 9.93 1.74
N THR A 56 -3.03 10.73 1.50
CA THR A 56 -2.90 12.18 1.30
C THR A 56 -2.27 12.84 2.53
N ALA A 57 -2.77 12.56 3.72
CA ALA A 57 -2.24 13.14 4.95
C ALA A 57 -0.84 12.61 5.29
N ALA A 58 -0.63 11.29 5.26
CA ALA A 58 0.61 10.66 5.71
C ALA A 58 1.76 10.75 4.71
N ALA A 59 1.48 10.54 3.40
CA ALA A 59 2.52 10.38 2.39
C ALA A 59 2.65 11.57 1.43
N ILE A 60 1.59 12.34 1.21
CA ILE A 60 1.63 13.48 0.29
C ILE A 60 1.90 14.77 1.07
N ASN A 61 1.07 15.08 2.07
CA ASN A 61 1.12 16.35 2.80
C ASN A 61 2.06 16.29 4.02
N HIS A 62 2.36 15.09 4.53
CA HIS A 62 3.11 14.88 5.77
C HIS A 62 2.48 15.58 6.98
N ASP A 63 1.15 15.61 7.02
CA ASP A 63 0.33 16.31 8.00
C ASP A 63 -0.18 15.32 9.05
N TYR A 64 0.44 15.33 10.23
CA TYR A 64 0.07 14.42 11.31
C TYR A 64 -1.26 14.78 11.96
N ASP A 65 -1.66 16.05 11.98
CA ASP A 65 -2.93 16.47 12.55
C ASP A 65 -4.10 16.00 11.68
N ALA A 66 -4.02 16.24 10.38
CA ALA A 66 -4.99 15.69 9.42
C ALA A 66 -5.01 14.16 9.43
N PHE A 67 -3.85 13.53 9.52
CA PHE A 67 -3.73 12.07 9.56
C PHE A 67 -4.40 11.49 10.82
N ARG A 68 -4.20 12.13 11.99
CA ARG A 68 -4.82 11.72 13.24
C ARG A 68 -6.35 11.70 13.13
N ILE A 69 -6.95 12.77 12.60
CA ILE A 69 -8.39 12.85 12.40
C ILE A 69 -8.88 11.66 11.55
N VAL A 70 -8.20 11.38 10.44
CA VAL A 70 -8.58 10.29 9.53
C VAL A 70 -8.51 8.92 10.21
N ILE A 71 -7.46 8.62 10.98
CA ILE A 71 -7.33 7.31 11.64
C ILE A 71 -8.27 7.14 12.84
N GLU A 72 -8.63 8.22 13.53
CA GLU A 72 -9.65 8.20 14.58
C GLU A 72 -11.05 7.95 13.98
N ASP A 73 -11.41 8.67 12.92
CA ASP A 73 -12.68 8.50 12.23
C ASP A 73 -12.81 7.11 11.58
N ALA A 74 -11.70 6.56 11.08
CA ALA A 74 -11.63 5.21 10.54
C ALA A 74 -11.68 4.11 11.62
N GLY A 75 -11.55 4.46 12.89
CA GLY A 75 -11.51 3.51 14.01
C GLY A 75 -10.19 2.75 14.13
N LEU A 76 -9.12 3.23 13.51
CA LEU A 76 -7.77 2.68 13.66
C LEU A 76 -7.09 3.14 14.95
N LEU A 77 -7.44 4.32 15.43
CA LEU A 77 -7.07 4.86 16.72
C LEU A 77 -8.33 5.22 17.50
N GLN A 78 -8.36 4.91 18.79
CA GLN A 78 -9.48 5.34 19.65
C GLN A 78 -9.57 6.86 19.65
N LYS A 79 -10.79 7.39 19.50
CA LYS A 79 -11.02 8.82 19.52
C LYS A 79 -10.58 9.41 20.86
N ASP A 80 -9.94 10.56 20.79
CA ASP A 80 -9.39 11.26 21.96
C ASP A 80 -8.41 10.41 22.81
N ALA A 81 -7.75 9.43 22.19
CA ALA A 81 -6.72 8.63 22.85
C ALA A 81 -5.63 9.54 23.47
N PRO A 82 -5.19 9.28 24.72
CA PRO A 82 -4.19 10.09 25.40
C PRO A 82 -2.77 9.83 24.87
N VAL A 83 -2.62 9.91 23.56
CA VAL A 83 -1.36 9.81 22.81
C VAL A 83 -1.23 11.09 22.01
N ASP A 84 -0.07 11.73 22.06
CA ASP A 84 0.14 12.93 21.26
C ASP A 84 0.15 12.62 19.74
N THR A 85 -0.21 13.61 18.95
CA THR A 85 -0.34 13.49 17.50
C THR A 85 0.96 13.09 16.82
N HIS A 86 2.10 13.61 17.29
CA HIS A 86 3.41 13.28 16.73
C HIS A 86 3.75 11.79 16.96
N THR A 87 3.56 11.29 18.17
CA THR A 87 3.80 9.87 18.50
C THR A 87 2.91 8.94 17.64
N ALA A 88 1.63 9.28 17.47
CA ALA A 88 0.74 8.53 16.61
C ALA A 88 1.21 8.58 15.14
N GLY A 89 1.56 9.77 14.64
CA GLY A 89 2.07 9.96 13.28
C GLY A 89 3.36 9.19 13.00
N GLU A 90 4.32 9.22 13.91
CA GLU A 90 5.59 8.48 13.79
C GLU A 90 5.39 6.97 13.77
N TYR A 91 4.44 6.43 14.53
CA TYR A 91 4.12 5.01 14.45
C TYR A 91 3.65 4.61 13.05
N TYR A 92 2.72 5.36 12.46
CA TYR A 92 2.21 5.05 11.14
C TYR A 92 3.19 5.42 10.01
N ARG A 93 4.13 6.35 10.24
CA ARG A 93 5.12 6.79 9.23
C ARG A 93 5.89 5.63 8.61
N LEU A 94 6.19 4.57 9.38
CA LEU A 94 6.93 3.41 8.88
C LEU A 94 6.20 2.71 7.73
N PHE A 95 4.87 2.60 7.80
CA PHE A 95 4.06 1.95 6.77
C PHE A 95 4.02 2.74 5.45
N TYR A 96 4.22 4.05 5.52
CA TYR A 96 4.24 4.92 4.35
C TYR A 96 5.65 5.27 3.87
N SER A 97 6.69 4.88 4.61
CA SER A 97 8.08 5.28 4.30
C SER A 97 8.52 4.97 2.86
N PRO A 98 8.12 3.86 2.21
CA PRO A 98 8.50 3.58 0.83
C PRO A 98 7.89 4.55 -0.20
N VAL A 99 6.81 5.24 0.19
CA VAL A 99 6.05 6.11 -0.72
C VAL A 99 5.99 7.58 -0.26
N ARG A 100 6.65 7.94 0.84
CA ARG A 100 6.70 9.33 1.32
C ARG A 100 7.60 10.22 0.48
N GLU A 101 8.71 9.68 0.03
CA GLU A 101 9.74 10.44 -0.70
C GLU A 101 10.10 9.75 -2.00
N SER A 102 10.46 10.55 -3.01
CA SER A 102 10.88 10.04 -4.32
C SER A 102 12.36 9.66 -4.30
N HIS A 103 12.65 8.40 -4.02
CA HIS A 103 14.00 7.83 -4.10
C HIS A 103 13.93 6.37 -4.53
N VAL A 104 15.05 5.88 -5.04
CA VAL A 104 15.19 4.45 -5.33
C VAL A 104 15.57 3.72 -4.06
N MET A 105 14.82 2.67 -3.73
CA MET A 105 15.14 1.79 -2.60
C MET A 105 15.11 0.32 -3.03
N THR A 106 15.80 -0.50 -2.27
CA THR A 106 15.76 -1.96 -2.38
C THR A 106 14.94 -2.52 -1.22
N TRP A 107 13.94 -3.32 -1.52
CA TRP A 107 13.28 -4.14 -0.51
C TRP A 107 14.22 -5.26 -0.09
N THR A 108 14.38 -5.44 1.23
CA THR A 108 15.15 -6.55 1.78
C THR A 108 14.30 -7.37 2.75
N PRO A 109 14.65 -8.63 3.02
CA PRO A 109 13.96 -9.45 4.01
C PRO A 109 13.98 -8.81 5.40
N GLU A 110 15.08 -8.12 5.76
CA GLU A 110 15.23 -7.42 7.04
C GLU A 110 14.27 -6.24 7.16
N TYR A 111 14.13 -5.45 6.08
CA TYR A 111 13.18 -4.34 6.03
C TYR A 111 11.74 -4.84 6.16
N SER A 112 11.36 -5.86 5.39
CA SER A 112 10.03 -6.49 5.48
C SER A 112 9.75 -7.03 6.88
N SER A 113 10.72 -7.71 7.49
CA SER A 113 10.62 -8.22 8.86
C SER A 113 10.51 -7.09 9.91
N SER A 114 11.14 -5.93 9.67
CA SER A 114 11.01 -4.78 10.55
C SER A 114 9.59 -4.22 10.57
N ILE A 115 8.92 -4.16 9.42
CA ILE A 115 7.52 -3.74 9.32
C ILE A 115 6.61 -4.71 10.07
N VAL A 116 6.82 -6.02 9.92
CA VAL A 116 6.04 -7.03 10.64
C VAL A 116 6.21 -6.88 12.15
N ARG A 117 7.45 -6.77 12.64
CA ARG A 117 7.72 -6.57 14.08
C ARG A 117 7.05 -5.31 14.61
N HIS A 118 7.12 -4.21 13.86
CA HIS A 118 6.48 -2.95 14.24
C HIS A 118 4.96 -3.06 14.28
N THR A 119 4.36 -3.76 13.31
CA THR A 119 2.90 -3.99 13.26
C THR A 119 2.37 -4.71 14.50
N PHE A 120 3.15 -5.65 15.03
CA PHE A 120 2.74 -6.51 16.16
C PHE A 120 3.43 -6.13 17.48
N ASP A 121 4.10 -4.97 17.56
CA ASP A 121 4.72 -4.49 18.77
C ASP A 121 3.68 -4.04 19.80
N ARG A 122 3.47 -4.89 20.81
CA ARG A 122 2.56 -4.62 21.92
C ARG A 122 3.07 -3.56 22.91
N ASN A 123 4.35 -3.20 22.84
CA ASN A 123 4.95 -2.17 23.67
C ASN A 123 4.88 -0.77 23.04
N SER A 124 4.36 -0.69 21.82
CA SER A 124 4.13 0.59 21.16
C SER A 124 3.22 1.50 21.99
N PRO A 125 3.52 2.80 22.12
CA PRO A 125 2.69 3.76 22.86
C PRO A 125 1.23 3.80 22.42
N ILE A 126 0.95 3.43 21.17
CA ILE A 126 -0.42 3.45 20.63
C ILE A 126 -1.13 2.08 20.73
N ALA A 127 -0.41 1.00 21.08
CA ALA A 127 -0.92 -0.37 20.99
C ALA A 127 -2.23 -0.59 21.74
N GLN A 128 -2.37 -0.01 22.93
CA GLN A 128 -3.58 -0.15 23.75
C GLN A 128 -4.77 0.68 23.26
N TYR A 129 -4.54 1.66 22.38
CA TYR A 129 -5.56 2.56 21.82
C TYR A 129 -5.84 2.27 20.36
N SER A 130 -5.08 1.37 19.75
CA SER A 130 -5.22 1.01 18.32
C SER A 130 -6.16 -0.18 18.16
N THR A 131 -6.97 -0.12 17.13
CA THR A 131 -7.79 -1.23 16.66
C THR A 131 -7.60 -1.41 15.16
N VAL A 132 -7.92 -2.59 14.63
CA VAL A 132 -7.88 -2.83 13.20
C VAL A 132 -9.28 -3.18 12.72
N PRO A 133 -10.02 -2.22 12.13
CA PRO A 133 -11.32 -2.49 11.54
C PRO A 133 -11.24 -3.58 10.46
N ARG A 134 -12.34 -4.31 10.24
CA ARG A 134 -12.37 -5.47 9.33
C ARG A 134 -11.86 -5.16 7.92
N SER A 135 -12.18 -3.99 7.37
CA SER A 135 -11.70 -3.55 6.06
C SER A 135 -10.17 -3.44 6.01
N PHE A 136 -9.55 -2.99 7.10
CA PHE A 136 -8.10 -2.83 7.21
C PHE A 136 -7.35 -4.15 7.44
N VAL A 137 -7.98 -5.16 8.05
CA VAL A 137 -7.36 -6.48 8.22
C VAL A 137 -6.93 -7.08 6.89
N PHE A 138 -7.78 -6.95 5.86
CA PHE A 138 -7.45 -7.43 4.51
C PHE A 138 -6.29 -6.66 3.89
N ILE A 139 -6.33 -5.32 3.94
CA ILE A 139 -5.24 -4.47 3.42
C ILE A 139 -3.93 -4.77 4.14
N GLN A 140 -3.95 -4.87 5.46
CA GLN A 140 -2.77 -5.18 6.26
C GLN A 140 -2.18 -6.54 5.86
N ARG A 141 -3.01 -7.60 5.81
CA ARG A 141 -2.57 -8.94 5.41
C ARG A 141 -1.92 -8.94 4.01
N ILE A 142 -2.55 -8.28 3.06
CA ILE A 142 -2.08 -8.22 1.68
C ILE A 142 -0.75 -7.45 1.62
N ASN A 143 -0.66 -6.31 2.28
CA ASN A 143 0.56 -5.52 2.31
C ASN A 143 1.73 -6.29 2.92
N LEU A 144 1.53 -6.94 4.07
CA LEU A 144 2.60 -7.71 4.71
C LEU A 144 3.07 -8.87 3.83
N GLY A 145 2.15 -9.56 3.14
CA GLY A 145 2.50 -10.63 2.20
C GLY A 145 3.27 -10.13 0.98
N LEU A 146 2.83 -9.00 0.40
CA LEU A 146 3.54 -8.37 -0.72
C LEU A 146 4.92 -7.84 -0.31
N TYR A 147 5.06 -7.27 0.88
CA TYR A 147 6.34 -6.78 1.40
C TYR A 147 7.33 -7.93 1.61
N ALA A 148 6.85 -9.06 2.13
CA ALA A 148 7.68 -10.27 2.24
C ALA A 148 8.17 -10.73 0.85
N LEU A 149 7.28 -10.82 -0.13
CA LEU A 149 7.62 -11.21 -1.50
C LEU A 149 8.61 -10.22 -2.15
N LEU A 150 8.40 -8.92 -2.01
CA LEU A 150 9.32 -7.90 -2.52
C LEU A 150 10.70 -8.00 -1.86
N GLY A 151 10.74 -8.31 -0.56
CA GLY A 151 11.98 -8.54 0.17
C GLY A 151 12.75 -9.76 -0.33
N GLU A 152 12.08 -10.89 -0.53
CA GLU A 152 12.69 -12.11 -1.09
C GLU A 152 13.23 -11.89 -2.51
N LEU A 153 12.54 -11.09 -3.32
CA LEU A 153 12.97 -10.76 -4.68
C LEU A 153 14.08 -9.70 -4.71
N GLY A 154 14.42 -9.06 -3.61
CA GLY A 154 15.35 -7.94 -3.59
C GLY A 154 14.87 -6.81 -4.52
N ALA A 155 13.57 -6.54 -4.54
CA ALA A 155 12.95 -5.67 -5.53
C ALA A 155 13.45 -4.22 -5.40
N VAL A 156 13.95 -3.65 -6.51
CA VAL A 156 14.51 -2.30 -6.57
C VAL A 156 13.58 -1.39 -7.36
N GLY A 157 13.26 -0.22 -6.81
CA GLY A 157 12.43 0.75 -7.53
C GLY A 157 12.21 2.06 -6.78
N ASN A 158 11.65 3.03 -7.48
CA ASN A 158 11.12 4.25 -6.88
C ASN A 158 9.63 4.05 -6.61
N TYR A 159 9.32 3.57 -5.40
CA TYR A 159 7.96 3.19 -5.03
C TYR A 159 7.02 4.39 -4.91
N ARG A 160 7.55 5.59 -4.62
CA ARG A 160 6.77 6.82 -4.65
C ARG A 160 6.25 7.10 -6.07
N ARG A 161 7.09 7.05 -7.08
CA ARG A 161 6.66 7.29 -8.47
C ARG A 161 5.68 6.24 -8.97
N ILE A 162 5.91 4.95 -8.62
CA ILE A 162 4.98 3.87 -8.95
C ILE A 162 3.62 4.08 -8.25
N ALA A 163 3.62 4.55 -7.00
CA ALA A 163 2.39 4.84 -6.27
C ALA A 163 1.63 6.02 -6.86
N GLU A 164 2.32 7.11 -7.21
CA GLU A 164 1.72 8.30 -7.85
C GLU A 164 1.04 7.96 -9.17
N GLU A 165 1.60 7.05 -9.98
CA GLU A 165 0.96 6.54 -11.19
C GLU A 165 -0.40 5.88 -10.91
N LEU A 166 -0.58 5.31 -9.71
CA LEU A 166 -1.77 4.56 -9.33
C LEU A 166 -2.78 5.39 -8.53
N TRP A 167 -2.32 6.43 -7.82
CA TRP A 167 -3.17 7.20 -6.92
C TRP A 167 -4.11 8.14 -7.67
N PRO A 168 -5.43 7.99 -7.53
CA PRO A 168 -6.40 8.80 -8.28
C PRO A 168 -6.41 10.27 -7.86
N MET A 169 -5.87 10.61 -6.67
CA MET A 169 -5.76 11.97 -6.16
C MET A 169 -4.48 12.69 -6.63
N VAL A 170 -3.60 12.02 -7.37
CA VAL A 170 -2.38 12.60 -7.92
C VAL A 170 -2.43 12.56 -9.44
N ASN A 171 -2.19 13.70 -10.07
CA ASN A 171 -2.09 13.78 -11.53
C ASN A 171 -0.65 13.52 -11.97
N ALA A 172 -0.24 12.25 -12.00
CA ALA A 172 1.06 11.83 -12.48
C ALA A 172 0.95 11.00 -13.75
N GLY A 173 1.90 11.19 -14.67
CA GLY A 173 2.03 10.34 -15.83
C GLY A 173 2.56 8.93 -15.47
N PRO A 174 2.55 8.00 -16.44
CA PRO A 174 3.07 6.66 -16.23
C PRO A 174 4.56 6.71 -15.87
N SER A 175 4.98 5.86 -14.95
CA SER A 175 6.35 5.74 -14.45
C SER A 175 6.88 4.30 -14.53
N SER A 176 6.02 3.38 -14.98
CA SER A 176 6.33 1.97 -15.17
C SER A 176 5.95 1.50 -16.56
N ALA A 177 6.61 0.45 -17.07
CA ALA A 177 6.27 -0.14 -18.36
C ALA A 177 4.80 -0.57 -18.45
N LEU A 178 4.22 -1.05 -17.34
CA LEU A 178 2.81 -1.38 -17.27
C LEU A 178 1.90 -0.15 -17.33
N GLY A 179 2.31 0.96 -16.69
CA GLY A 179 1.60 2.24 -16.77
C GLY A 179 1.62 2.82 -18.18
N GLU A 180 2.75 2.76 -18.86
CA GLU A 180 2.87 3.17 -20.27
C GLU A 180 1.94 2.34 -21.18
N ALA A 181 1.94 1.02 -21.00
CA ALA A 181 1.07 0.14 -21.76
C ALA A 181 -0.43 0.41 -21.49
N GLU A 182 -0.82 0.67 -20.23
CA GLU A 182 -2.19 1.05 -19.87
C GLU A 182 -2.58 2.40 -20.50
N ALA A 183 -1.70 3.40 -20.41
CA ALA A 183 -1.96 4.73 -20.99
C ALA A 183 -2.13 4.65 -22.51
N ALA A 184 -1.29 3.89 -23.19
CA ALA A 184 -1.40 3.66 -24.63
C ALA A 184 -2.70 2.94 -25.00
N TRP A 185 -3.10 1.94 -24.22
CA TRP A 185 -4.36 1.23 -24.43
C TRP A 185 -5.58 2.13 -24.23
N LEU A 186 -5.59 2.95 -23.17
CA LEU A 186 -6.68 3.91 -22.92
C LEU A 186 -6.80 4.97 -24.03
N ALA A 187 -5.68 5.48 -24.53
CA ALA A 187 -5.68 6.43 -25.63
C ALA A 187 -6.22 5.85 -26.96
N ALA A 188 -6.07 4.53 -27.14
CA ALA A 188 -6.61 3.85 -28.32
C ALA A 188 -8.13 3.56 -28.23
N GLN A 189 -8.76 3.76 -27.04
CA GLN A 189 -10.19 3.57 -26.81
C GLN A 189 -10.99 4.89 -26.89
N SER A 190 -10.30 6.03 -26.86
CA SER A 190 -10.89 7.38 -26.95
C SER A 190 -10.98 7.87 -28.39
#